data_d31c416ce60986d86a7f335ff0b152c9
#
_entry.id   d31c416ce60986d86a7f335ff0b152c9
#
_cell.length_a   1.000
_cell.length_b   1.000
_cell.length_c   1.000
_cell.angle_alpha   90.00
_cell.angle_beta   90.00
_cell.angle_gamma   90.00
#
_symmetry.space_group_name_H-M   'P 1'
#
loop_
_entity.id
_entity.type
_entity.pdbx_description
1 polymer ?
#
loop_
_entity_poly.entity_id
_entity_poly.type
_entity_poly.pdbx_seq_one_letter_code
_entity_poly.pdbx_strand_id
1 'polypeptide(L)'
;LISAGPFSSFAPGDTINIAFAFVVAKKMEDGNPNAQNNVVQRSGLLSAANWAQTTYNGEDGNFNGILDPGEDKDGNGEITRFILPTPPTIPYSRVEAGENSATIYWASNSVTSVDPISKKQDFEGFNIYATTTGFDVFETPNLAEDLSLVASFDSIGNDYGMNNGFTPVLLPTPKEFENDTVVYEYAYTLSPLPNGWQTAMAVTAFDKGDLNSGLESLESSALANVTRVFPGTEPANEEDRPYAYPNPYYLTAGWEGQSNFQEESRKIIFANLPAHCEITITTAAGDLIDTFEHTPVSY
;
A
#
# COMPACT_ATOMS: atom_id res chain seq x y z
N LEU A 1 -13.22 -19.05 31.54
CA LEU A 1 -14.31 -18.40 32.26
C LEU A 1 -13.99 -16.93 32.38
N ILE A 2 -14.85 -16.05 31.85
CA ILE A 2 -14.73 -14.60 31.98
C ILE A 2 -15.87 -14.18 32.92
N SER A 3 -15.57 -13.35 33.92
CA SER A 3 -16.56 -12.82 34.85
C SER A 3 -16.31 -11.33 35.06
N ALA A 4 -17.39 -10.56 35.19
CA ALA A 4 -17.36 -9.16 35.60
C ALA A 4 -18.04 -9.03 36.98
N GLY A 5 -17.50 -8.17 37.85
CA GLY A 5 -17.98 -7.98 39.22
C GLY A 5 -16.90 -8.38 40.27
N PRO A 6 -17.19 -8.31 41.57
CA PRO A 6 -18.53 -8.07 42.17
C PRO A 6 -19.00 -6.60 42.05
N PHE A 7 -20.31 -6.42 41.93
CA PHE A 7 -20.94 -5.11 41.96
C PHE A 7 -21.49 -4.88 43.40
N SER A 8 -21.22 -3.74 43.99
CA SER A 8 -21.57 -3.45 45.37
C SER A 8 -23.06 -3.29 45.62
N SER A 9 -23.80 -2.87 44.62
CA SER A 9 -25.25 -2.77 44.62
C SER A 9 -25.80 -2.80 43.19
N PHE A 10 -26.95 -3.44 42.98
CA PHE A 10 -27.65 -3.50 41.73
C PHE A 10 -29.16 -3.48 41.99
N ALA A 11 -29.82 -2.40 41.69
CA ALA A 11 -31.23 -2.20 41.92
C ALA A 11 -32.06 -2.58 40.68
N PRO A 12 -33.36 -2.89 40.83
CA PRO A 12 -34.23 -3.09 39.68
C PRO A 12 -34.28 -1.84 38.79
N GLY A 13 -33.92 -1.99 37.50
CA GLY A 13 -33.83 -0.90 36.55
C GLY A 13 -32.41 -0.40 36.27
N ASP A 14 -31.43 -0.78 37.08
CA ASP A 14 -30.03 -0.47 36.84
C ASP A 14 -29.50 -1.18 35.60
N THR A 15 -28.69 -0.50 34.83
CA THR A 15 -28.01 -1.04 33.64
C THR A 15 -26.51 -0.97 33.82
N ILE A 16 -25.83 -2.06 33.48
CA ILE A 16 -24.35 -2.13 33.46
C ILE A 16 -23.93 -2.44 32.05
N ASN A 17 -23.12 -1.55 31.50
CA ASN A 17 -22.48 -1.76 30.20
C ASN A 17 -21.15 -2.49 30.41
N ILE A 18 -20.97 -3.62 29.75
CA ILE A 18 -19.73 -4.42 29.81
C ILE A 18 -19.21 -4.55 28.39
N ALA A 19 -17.95 -4.18 28.19
CA ALA A 19 -17.24 -4.37 26.95
C ALA A 19 -16.13 -5.42 27.13
N PHE A 20 -15.92 -6.23 26.10
CA PHE A 20 -14.84 -7.21 26.05
C PHE A 20 -14.04 -6.97 24.77
N ALA A 21 -12.72 -7.03 24.88
CA ALA A 21 -11.83 -7.00 23.72
C ALA A 21 -11.17 -8.38 23.54
N PHE A 22 -11.13 -8.82 22.30
CA PHE A 22 -10.29 -9.94 21.88
C PHE A 22 -8.99 -9.39 21.35
N VAL A 23 -7.90 -9.63 22.06
CA VAL A 23 -6.59 -9.06 21.72
C VAL A 23 -5.65 -10.18 21.34
N VAL A 24 -5.07 -10.08 20.16
CA VAL A 24 -4.07 -11.01 19.63
C VAL A 24 -2.88 -10.25 19.08
N ALA A 25 -1.69 -10.82 19.22
CA ALA A 25 -0.48 -10.28 18.63
C ALA A 25 0.53 -11.40 18.37
N LYS A 26 1.42 -11.18 17.40
CA LYS A 26 2.54 -12.07 17.17
C LYS A 26 3.50 -11.99 18.36
N LYS A 27 3.97 -13.15 18.82
CA LYS A 27 5.03 -13.22 19.83
C LYS A 27 6.30 -12.60 19.25
N MET A 28 6.90 -11.66 19.99
CA MET A 28 8.19 -11.08 19.61
C MET A 28 9.32 -12.05 19.92
N GLU A 29 10.27 -12.15 19.00
CA GLU A 29 11.47 -12.96 19.20
C GLU A 29 12.49 -12.19 20.06
N ASP A 30 12.99 -12.84 21.12
CA ASP A 30 14.03 -12.28 22.01
C ASP A 30 15.39 -12.98 21.86
N GLY A 31 15.52 -13.82 20.82
CA GLY A 31 16.73 -14.59 20.56
C GLY A 31 16.95 -15.79 21.50
N ASN A 32 16.04 -16.01 22.46
CA ASN A 32 16.13 -17.12 23.41
C ASN A 32 15.02 -18.15 23.14
N PRO A 33 15.32 -19.29 22.51
CA PRO A 33 14.33 -20.29 22.17
C PRO A 33 13.68 -20.95 23.39
N ASN A 34 14.31 -20.85 24.55
CA ASN A 34 13.82 -21.40 25.81
C ASN A 34 13.09 -20.38 26.69
N ALA A 35 13.09 -19.10 26.31
CA ALA A 35 12.39 -18.08 27.07
C ALA A 35 10.88 -18.30 27.05
N GLN A 36 10.29 -18.30 28.22
CA GLN A 36 8.85 -18.44 28.39
C GLN A 36 8.24 -17.12 28.83
N ASN A 37 7.42 -16.53 27.98
CA ASN A 37 6.44 -15.53 28.35
C ASN A 37 7.03 -14.32 29.13
N ASN A 38 8.10 -13.74 28.64
CA ASN A 38 8.68 -12.51 29.21
C ASN A 38 8.04 -11.24 28.63
N VAL A 39 8.42 -10.07 29.18
CA VAL A 39 7.85 -8.77 28.77
C VAL A 39 8.17 -8.45 27.31
N VAL A 40 9.37 -8.76 26.84
CA VAL A 40 9.78 -8.53 25.44
C VAL A 40 8.90 -9.35 24.50
N GLN A 41 8.74 -10.63 24.77
CA GLN A 41 7.91 -11.52 23.94
C GLN A 41 6.43 -11.10 23.91
N ARG A 42 5.94 -10.44 24.99
CA ARG A 42 4.56 -9.94 25.11
C ARG A 42 4.39 -8.48 24.69
N SER A 43 5.43 -7.79 24.27
CA SER A 43 5.34 -6.35 23.97
C SER A 43 4.24 -6.04 22.95
N GLY A 44 4.15 -6.78 21.83
CA GLY A 44 3.07 -6.62 20.88
C GLY A 44 1.67 -6.85 21.44
N LEU A 45 1.51 -7.84 22.33
CA LEU A 45 0.23 -8.10 22.98
C LEU A 45 -0.16 -6.98 23.95
N LEU A 46 0.82 -6.43 24.70
CA LEU A 46 0.60 -5.31 25.61
C LEU A 46 0.24 -4.04 24.83
N SER A 47 0.91 -3.77 23.72
CA SER A 47 0.58 -2.65 22.83
C SER A 47 -0.85 -2.80 22.29
N ALA A 48 -1.20 -3.94 21.76
CA ALA A 48 -2.55 -4.21 21.26
C ALA A 48 -3.63 -4.11 22.36
N ALA A 49 -3.31 -4.52 23.60
CA ALA A 49 -4.23 -4.35 24.72
C ALA A 49 -4.42 -2.87 25.12
N ASN A 50 -3.35 -2.08 25.09
CA ASN A 50 -3.43 -0.64 25.31
C ASN A 50 -4.28 0.04 24.25
N TRP A 51 -4.09 -0.34 22.98
CA TRP A 51 -4.93 0.15 21.89
C TRP A 51 -6.41 -0.22 22.06
N ALA A 52 -6.71 -1.44 22.47
CA ALA A 52 -8.09 -1.84 22.78
C ALA A 52 -8.71 -1.01 23.90
N GLN A 53 -7.92 -0.68 24.92
CA GLN A 53 -8.35 0.19 26.03
C GLN A 53 -8.58 1.63 25.55
N THR A 54 -7.65 2.20 24.79
CA THR A 54 -7.76 3.54 24.20
C THR A 54 -9.01 3.65 23.29
N THR A 55 -9.23 2.64 22.44
CA THR A 55 -10.42 2.54 21.59
C THR A 55 -11.72 2.54 22.40
N TYR A 56 -11.75 1.76 23.49
CA TYR A 56 -12.92 1.71 24.38
C TYR A 56 -13.15 3.04 25.06
N ASN A 57 -12.12 3.71 25.51
CA ASN A 57 -12.23 5.00 26.22
C ASN A 57 -12.67 6.11 25.26
N GLY A 58 -12.24 6.06 24.00
CA GLY A 58 -12.65 7.06 22.99
C GLY A 58 -12.22 8.47 23.38
N GLU A 59 -13.16 9.35 23.63
CA GLU A 59 -12.93 10.74 23.99
C GLU A 59 -12.51 10.95 25.46
N ASP A 60 -12.71 9.96 26.33
CA ASP A 60 -12.27 9.97 27.73
C ASP A 60 -10.74 9.75 27.81
N GLY A 61 -10.00 10.84 27.63
CA GLY A 61 -8.54 10.79 27.49
C GLY A 61 -7.79 10.48 28.80
N ASN A 62 -8.39 10.77 29.96
CA ASN A 62 -7.81 10.52 31.27
C ASN A 62 -8.35 9.25 31.96
N PHE A 63 -9.27 8.56 31.32
CA PHE A 63 -9.85 7.27 31.75
C PHE A 63 -10.64 7.33 33.05
N ASN A 64 -11.26 8.47 33.36
CA ASN A 64 -12.03 8.64 34.58
C ASN A 64 -13.53 8.33 34.42
N GLY A 65 -14.00 8.11 33.19
CA GLY A 65 -15.40 7.84 32.87
C GLY A 65 -16.31 9.06 32.88
N ILE A 66 -15.75 10.26 32.93
CA ILE A 66 -16.44 11.55 32.93
C ILE A 66 -16.01 12.32 31.70
N LEU A 67 -16.92 13.01 31.05
CA LEU A 67 -16.60 13.91 29.94
C LEU A 67 -16.06 15.22 30.50
N ASP A 68 -14.74 15.38 30.50
CA ASP A 68 -14.07 16.56 30.98
C ASP A 68 -14.03 17.70 29.94
N PRO A 69 -13.83 18.97 30.36
CA PRO A 69 -13.71 20.07 29.42
C PRO A 69 -12.59 19.86 28.39
N GLY A 70 -12.96 19.82 27.12
CA GLY A 70 -12.04 19.62 26.00
C GLY A 70 -11.93 18.16 25.51
N GLU A 71 -12.59 17.22 26.15
CA GLU A 71 -12.70 15.83 25.68
C GLU A 71 -13.82 15.63 24.66
N ASP A 72 -14.91 16.36 24.77
CA ASP A 72 -16.01 16.34 23.79
C ASP A 72 -15.54 16.92 22.44
N LYS A 73 -15.05 16.04 21.55
CA LYS A 73 -14.50 16.43 20.26
C LYS A 73 -15.55 16.56 19.18
N ASP A 74 -16.64 15.82 19.30
CA ASP A 74 -17.73 15.83 18.33
C ASP A 74 -18.88 16.77 18.75
N GLY A 75 -18.86 17.31 19.99
CA GLY A 75 -19.80 18.29 20.49
C GLY A 75 -21.17 17.70 20.87
N ASN A 76 -21.24 16.38 21.09
CA ASN A 76 -22.49 15.70 21.37
C ASN A 76 -22.89 15.70 22.87
N GLY A 77 -21.98 16.09 23.77
CA GLY A 77 -22.18 16.15 25.21
C GLY A 77 -22.11 14.81 25.93
N GLU A 78 -21.66 13.76 25.26
CA GLU A 78 -21.51 12.39 25.78
C GLU A 78 -20.12 11.87 25.43
N ILE A 79 -19.59 10.90 26.19
CA ILE A 79 -18.33 10.26 25.83
C ILE A 79 -18.56 9.36 24.62
N THR A 80 -18.07 9.78 23.47
CA THR A 80 -18.05 8.95 22.27
C THR A 80 -16.94 7.91 22.38
N ARG A 81 -17.32 6.62 22.41
CA ARG A 81 -16.40 5.47 22.56
C ARG A 81 -16.15 4.79 21.22
N PHE A 82 -15.15 3.93 21.18
CA PHE A 82 -14.75 3.17 19.98
C PHE A 82 -14.27 4.03 18.82
N ILE A 83 -13.68 5.17 19.11
CA ILE A 83 -12.96 5.98 18.13
C ILE A 83 -11.53 5.47 18.06
N LEU A 84 -11.06 5.25 16.83
CA LEU A 84 -9.66 4.92 16.53
C LEU A 84 -9.00 6.07 15.78
N PRO A 85 -7.73 6.33 16.04
CA PRO A 85 -6.94 7.13 15.11
C PRO A 85 -6.91 6.43 13.76
N THR A 86 -6.94 7.19 12.71
CA THR A 86 -6.88 6.64 11.34
C THR A 86 -5.71 7.25 10.60
N PRO A 87 -5.00 6.46 9.80
CA PRO A 87 -4.00 7.03 8.92
C PRO A 87 -4.65 8.00 7.94
N PRO A 88 -3.87 8.88 7.30
CA PRO A 88 -4.38 9.72 6.22
C PRO A 88 -5.10 8.88 5.15
N THR A 89 -6.05 9.49 4.46
CA THR A 89 -6.78 8.80 3.39
C THR A 89 -5.79 8.27 2.34
N ILE A 90 -6.11 7.11 1.78
CA ILE A 90 -5.28 6.48 0.74
C ILE A 90 -5.18 7.44 -0.46
N PRO A 91 -3.95 7.75 -0.94
CA PRO A 91 -3.79 8.57 -2.13
C PRO A 91 -4.47 7.95 -3.34
N TYR A 92 -5.22 8.73 -4.10
CA TYR A 92 -5.62 8.27 -5.43
C TYR A 92 -4.36 8.16 -6.28
N SER A 93 -4.14 7.02 -6.89
CA SER A 93 -2.92 6.77 -7.66
C SER A 93 -3.18 6.11 -9.00
N ARG A 94 -2.25 6.32 -9.91
CA ARG A 94 -2.21 5.69 -11.22
C ARG A 94 -0.77 5.41 -11.63
N VAL A 95 -0.54 4.32 -12.33
CA VAL A 95 0.79 3.94 -12.80
C VAL A 95 0.80 3.89 -14.32
N GLU A 96 1.81 4.51 -14.93
CA GLU A 96 2.11 4.37 -16.36
C GLU A 96 3.37 3.55 -16.56
N ALA A 97 3.31 2.61 -17.49
CA ALA A 97 4.49 1.89 -17.95
C ALA A 97 5.32 2.77 -18.88
N GLY A 98 6.62 2.67 -18.76
CA GLY A 98 7.58 3.27 -19.68
C GLY A 98 8.67 2.28 -20.07
N GLU A 99 9.54 2.67 -20.99
CA GLU A 99 10.68 1.85 -21.37
C GLU A 99 11.64 1.72 -20.18
N ASN A 100 11.89 0.47 -19.74
CA ASN A 100 12.68 0.14 -18.56
C ASN A 100 12.29 0.92 -17.29
N SER A 101 11.04 1.35 -17.20
CA SER A 101 10.57 2.21 -16.11
C SER A 101 9.08 2.08 -15.85
N ALA A 102 8.65 2.57 -14.70
CA ALA A 102 7.25 2.80 -14.38
C ALA A 102 7.13 4.09 -13.58
N THR A 103 6.11 4.88 -13.87
CA THR A 103 5.85 6.13 -13.15
C THR A 103 4.52 6.02 -12.41
N ILE A 104 4.57 6.15 -11.09
CA ILE A 104 3.38 6.26 -10.25
C ILE A 104 3.05 7.74 -10.06
N TYR A 105 1.81 8.11 -10.34
CA TYR A 105 1.22 9.43 -10.13
C TYR A 105 0.26 9.35 -8.96
N TRP A 106 0.16 10.41 -8.14
CA TRP A 106 -0.85 10.45 -7.08
C TRP A 106 -1.34 11.85 -6.79
N ALA A 107 -2.55 11.89 -6.20
CA ALA A 107 -3.25 13.12 -5.87
C ALA A 107 -2.95 13.57 -4.43
N SER A 108 -3.24 14.83 -4.16
CA SER A 108 -3.04 15.47 -2.85
C SER A 108 -4.18 15.22 -1.85
N ASN A 109 -5.13 14.33 -2.16
CA ASN A 109 -6.31 14.09 -1.31
C ASN A 109 -5.98 13.70 0.14
N SER A 110 -4.84 13.05 0.37
CA SER A 110 -4.37 12.65 1.70
C SER A 110 -3.90 13.81 2.56
N VAL A 111 -3.43 14.90 1.93
CA VAL A 111 -2.85 16.07 2.63
C VAL A 111 -3.86 16.77 3.53
N THR A 112 -5.13 16.70 3.18
CA THR A 112 -6.23 17.32 3.95
C THR A 112 -6.92 16.37 4.91
N SER A 113 -6.39 15.17 5.11
CA SER A 113 -6.96 14.21 6.06
C SER A 113 -6.95 14.76 7.47
N VAL A 114 -8.01 14.49 8.22
CA VAL A 114 -8.18 14.90 9.60
C VAL A 114 -8.31 13.64 10.45
N ASP A 115 -7.43 13.49 11.42
CA ASP A 115 -7.54 12.40 12.38
C ASP A 115 -8.82 12.52 13.23
N PRO A 116 -9.59 11.45 13.40
CA PRO A 116 -10.88 11.50 14.09
C PRO A 116 -10.76 11.73 15.60
N ILE A 117 -9.61 11.43 16.21
CA ILE A 117 -9.37 11.65 17.66
C ILE A 117 -8.82 13.04 17.89
N SER A 118 -7.67 13.36 17.27
CA SER A 118 -7.01 14.64 17.50
C SER A 118 -7.74 15.82 16.85
N LYS A 119 -8.61 15.58 15.86
CA LYS A 119 -9.27 16.57 15.00
C LYS A 119 -8.27 17.49 14.30
N LYS A 120 -7.05 17.05 14.10
CA LYS A 120 -5.97 17.79 13.43
C LYS A 120 -5.67 17.21 12.07
N GLN A 121 -5.21 18.06 11.20
CA GLN A 121 -4.51 17.64 9.99
C GLN A 121 -3.06 17.36 10.39
N ASP A 122 -2.71 16.11 10.49
CA ASP A 122 -1.41 15.62 10.95
C ASP A 122 -0.65 14.85 9.88
N PHE A 123 -1.15 14.95 8.62
CA PHE A 123 -0.46 14.41 7.47
C PHE A 123 1.03 14.82 7.47
N GLU A 124 1.90 13.84 7.29
CA GLU A 124 3.34 14.06 7.29
C GLU A 124 3.96 13.78 5.92
N GLY A 125 3.56 12.71 5.25
CA GLY A 125 4.25 12.37 4.03
C GLY A 125 3.67 11.22 3.21
N PHE A 126 4.42 10.88 2.15
CA PHE A 126 4.15 9.77 1.26
C PHE A 126 5.31 8.77 1.26
N ASN A 127 4.97 7.49 1.29
CA ASN A 127 5.89 6.40 1.05
C ASN A 127 5.57 5.72 -0.27
N ILE A 128 6.59 5.42 -1.06
CA ILE A 128 6.45 4.70 -2.32
C ILE A 128 7.03 3.30 -2.15
N TYR A 129 6.23 2.32 -2.46
CA TYR A 129 6.57 0.91 -2.40
C TYR A 129 6.60 0.31 -3.80
N ALA A 130 7.52 -0.61 -4.01
CA ALA A 130 7.56 -1.41 -5.23
C ALA A 130 8.13 -2.80 -4.96
N THR A 131 7.83 -3.74 -5.86
CA THR A 131 8.56 -5.01 -5.89
C THR A 131 9.95 -4.74 -6.44
N THR A 132 10.99 -5.26 -5.76
CA THR A 132 12.40 -5.04 -6.13
C THR A 132 12.85 -5.93 -7.28
N THR A 133 12.14 -7.03 -7.48
CA THR A 133 12.33 -7.96 -8.61
C THR A 133 11.04 -8.08 -9.38
N GLY A 134 11.13 -8.10 -10.71
CA GLY A 134 9.98 -8.41 -11.55
C GLY A 134 9.51 -9.85 -11.31
N PHE A 135 8.25 -10.11 -11.56
CA PHE A 135 7.65 -11.44 -11.46
C PHE A 135 6.85 -11.78 -12.72
N ASP A 136 6.62 -13.07 -12.92
CA ASP A 136 5.87 -13.54 -14.08
C ASP A 136 4.37 -13.20 -13.95
N VAL A 137 3.70 -13.06 -15.10
CA VAL A 137 2.24 -12.84 -15.20
C VAL A 137 1.45 -13.90 -14.44
N PHE A 138 1.94 -15.14 -14.45
CA PHE A 138 1.30 -16.29 -13.81
C PHE A 138 1.68 -16.47 -12.34
N GLU A 139 2.69 -15.77 -11.86
CA GLU A 139 3.03 -15.79 -10.45
C GLU A 139 2.03 -14.96 -9.65
N THR A 140 1.65 -15.50 -8.49
CA THR A 140 0.87 -14.75 -7.50
C THR A 140 1.82 -14.33 -6.38
N PRO A 141 2.44 -13.13 -6.49
CA PRO A 141 3.37 -12.68 -5.47
C PRO A 141 2.64 -12.46 -4.14
N ASN A 142 3.32 -12.73 -3.04
CA ASN A 142 2.86 -12.30 -1.73
C ASN A 142 3.18 -10.81 -1.55
N LEU A 143 2.38 -9.93 -2.15
CA LEU A 143 2.62 -8.49 -2.15
C LEU A 143 2.84 -7.90 -0.76
N ALA A 144 2.30 -8.54 0.30
CA ALA A 144 2.52 -8.11 1.67
C ALA A 144 3.99 -8.27 2.13
N GLU A 145 4.72 -9.20 1.52
CA GLU A 145 6.13 -9.47 1.82
C GLU A 145 7.08 -8.93 0.74
N ASP A 146 6.60 -8.88 -0.50
CA ASP A 146 7.43 -8.54 -1.67
C ASP A 146 7.53 -7.03 -1.92
N LEU A 147 6.57 -6.24 -1.44
CA LEU A 147 6.63 -4.78 -1.52
C LEU A 147 7.69 -4.24 -0.55
N SER A 148 8.62 -3.48 -1.09
CA SER A 148 9.68 -2.81 -0.34
C SER A 148 9.57 -1.30 -0.48
N LEU A 149 9.88 -0.55 0.57
CA LEU A 149 9.97 0.90 0.52
C LEU A 149 11.11 1.33 -0.40
N VAL A 150 10.79 2.05 -1.47
CA VAL A 150 11.78 2.52 -2.46
C VAL A 150 12.05 4.02 -2.37
N ALA A 151 11.09 4.79 -1.87
CA ALA A 151 11.26 6.22 -1.61
C ALA A 151 10.29 6.69 -0.52
N SER A 152 10.67 7.75 0.19
CA SER A 152 9.84 8.41 1.19
C SER A 152 10.04 9.92 1.08
N PHE A 153 8.94 10.67 1.16
CA PHE A 153 8.91 12.13 1.09
C PHE A 153 8.02 12.66 2.19
N ASP A 154 8.53 13.60 2.98
CA ASP A 154 7.85 14.14 4.15
C ASP A 154 7.89 15.66 4.22
N SER A 155 7.08 16.23 5.09
CA SER A 155 7.00 17.66 5.33
C SER A 155 8.30 18.19 5.89
N ILE A 156 8.65 19.41 5.52
CA ILE A 156 9.86 20.09 6.04
C ILE A 156 9.51 20.96 7.26
N GLY A 157 10.50 21.14 8.14
CA GLY A 157 10.42 22.10 9.24
C GLY A 157 9.81 21.55 10.52
N ASN A 158 9.82 20.24 10.69
CA ASN A 158 9.45 19.57 11.94
C ASN A 158 10.55 18.58 12.39
N ASP A 159 10.37 17.96 13.55
CA ASP A 159 11.34 17.02 14.13
C ASP A 159 11.04 15.55 13.76
N TYR A 160 10.15 15.31 12.79
CA TYR A 160 9.76 13.98 12.35
C TYR A 160 10.31 13.69 10.94
N GLY A 161 10.71 12.44 10.72
CA GLY A 161 11.12 11.95 9.41
C GLY A 161 12.43 12.52 8.85
N MET A 162 12.51 12.63 7.53
CA MET A 162 13.72 13.03 6.81
C MET A 162 13.77 14.53 6.48
N ASN A 163 12.64 15.24 6.60
CA ASN A 163 12.49 16.65 6.25
C ASN A 163 12.95 16.98 4.81
N ASN A 164 12.65 16.10 3.86
CA ASN A 164 13.12 16.23 2.48
C ASN A 164 12.15 16.96 1.55
N GLY A 165 10.91 17.19 1.99
CA GLY A 165 9.89 17.92 1.25
C GLY A 165 9.35 17.21 0.02
N PHE A 166 8.35 17.82 -0.61
CA PHE A 166 7.65 17.23 -1.76
C PHE A 166 8.15 17.75 -3.11
N THR A 167 9.06 18.74 -3.13
CA THR A 167 9.60 19.32 -4.37
C THR A 167 10.14 18.28 -5.35
N PRO A 168 10.82 17.20 -4.92
CA PRO A 168 11.35 16.20 -5.86
C PRO A 168 10.28 15.41 -6.61
N VAL A 169 9.08 15.35 -6.08
CA VAL A 169 7.95 14.55 -6.65
C VAL A 169 6.80 15.43 -7.11
N LEU A 170 6.82 16.71 -6.81
CA LEU A 170 5.78 17.66 -7.23
C LEU A 170 5.90 17.93 -8.72
N LEU A 171 4.83 17.69 -9.46
CA LEU A 171 4.77 17.98 -10.89
C LEU A 171 4.70 19.49 -11.14
N PRO A 172 5.45 20.04 -12.10
CA PRO A 172 5.35 21.45 -12.51
C PRO A 172 3.96 21.83 -13.02
N THR A 173 3.27 20.87 -13.63
CA THR A 173 1.88 20.96 -14.05
C THR A 173 1.21 19.64 -13.65
N PRO A 174 0.12 19.70 -12.89
CA PRO A 174 -0.64 18.51 -12.53
C PRO A 174 -1.06 17.72 -13.78
N LYS A 175 -1.07 16.40 -13.66
CA LYS A 175 -1.44 15.50 -14.75
C LYS A 175 -2.89 15.09 -14.63
N GLU A 176 -3.59 15.10 -15.75
CA GLU A 176 -4.94 14.56 -15.91
C GLU A 176 -4.89 13.41 -16.92
N PHE A 177 -5.67 12.39 -16.68
CA PHE A 177 -5.79 11.25 -17.60
C PHE A 177 -7.16 11.28 -18.27
N GLU A 178 -7.20 10.80 -19.50
CA GLU A 178 -8.44 10.70 -20.25
C GLU A 178 -9.44 9.81 -19.51
N ASN A 179 -10.70 10.27 -19.42
CA ASN A 179 -11.79 9.62 -18.66
C ASN A 179 -11.56 9.47 -17.15
N ASP A 180 -10.65 10.24 -16.58
CA ASP A 180 -10.41 10.32 -15.13
C ASP A 180 -10.76 11.73 -14.64
N THR A 181 -11.38 11.80 -13.46
CA THR A 181 -11.72 13.08 -12.82
C THR A 181 -10.71 13.51 -11.77
N VAL A 182 -9.72 12.66 -11.51
CA VAL A 182 -8.67 12.91 -10.53
C VAL A 182 -7.56 13.72 -11.18
N VAL A 183 -7.10 14.73 -10.46
CA VAL A 183 -5.92 15.52 -10.81
C VAL A 183 -4.75 15.01 -9.97
N TYR A 184 -3.64 14.71 -10.64
CA TYR A 184 -2.45 14.12 -10.02
C TYR A 184 -1.35 15.17 -9.93
N GLU A 185 -1.02 15.57 -8.72
CA GLU A 185 -0.03 16.62 -8.46
C GLU A 185 1.39 16.09 -8.28
N TYR A 186 1.53 14.80 -7.96
CA TYR A 186 2.82 14.20 -7.65
C TYR A 186 3.11 13.03 -8.58
N ALA A 187 4.41 12.77 -8.80
CA ALA A 187 4.87 11.61 -9.55
C ALA A 187 6.23 11.12 -9.05
N TYR A 188 6.45 9.81 -9.16
CA TYR A 188 7.73 9.16 -8.92
C TYR A 188 8.00 8.11 -10.00
N THR A 189 9.17 8.17 -10.64
CA THR A 189 9.59 7.21 -11.65
C THR A 189 10.59 6.23 -11.08
N LEU A 190 10.25 4.95 -11.12
CA LEU A 190 11.13 3.87 -10.77
C LEU A 190 11.85 3.35 -12.01
N SER A 191 13.17 3.33 -11.98
CA SER A 191 14.04 2.79 -13.03
C SER A 191 15.41 2.40 -12.46
N PRO A 192 16.16 1.44 -13.03
CA PRO A 192 15.75 0.62 -14.18
C PRO A 192 14.83 -0.54 -13.80
N LEU A 193 13.85 -0.83 -14.64
CA LEU A 193 12.98 -2.00 -14.52
C LEU A 193 13.14 -2.89 -15.75
N PRO A 194 13.06 -4.22 -15.63
CA PRO A 194 13.13 -5.11 -16.79
C PRO A 194 11.84 -5.04 -17.61
N ASN A 195 11.98 -4.74 -18.90
CA ASN A 195 10.85 -4.77 -19.83
C ASN A 195 10.24 -6.16 -19.92
N GLY A 196 8.91 -6.23 -19.98
CA GLY A 196 8.16 -7.47 -20.10
C GLY A 196 7.99 -8.26 -18.80
N TRP A 197 8.51 -7.75 -17.67
CA TRP A 197 8.30 -8.33 -16.35
C TRP A 197 7.33 -7.48 -15.54
N GLN A 198 6.42 -8.15 -14.86
CA GLN A 198 5.45 -7.48 -14.02
C GLN A 198 6.13 -6.86 -12.79
N THR A 199 5.83 -5.62 -12.50
CA THR A 199 6.23 -4.91 -11.28
C THR A 199 4.98 -4.39 -10.59
N ALA A 200 4.93 -4.46 -9.27
CA ALA A 200 3.87 -3.85 -8.49
C ALA A 200 4.39 -2.58 -7.83
N MET A 201 3.59 -1.53 -7.84
CA MET A 201 3.87 -0.26 -7.17
C MET A 201 2.68 0.19 -6.34
N ALA A 202 2.97 0.87 -5.24
CA ALA A 202 1.96 1.49 -4.39
C ALA A 202 2.49 2.80 -3.82
N VAL A 203 1.61 3.74 -3.52
CA VAL A 203 1.90 4.92 -2.74
C VAL A 203 0.99 4.96 -1.52
N THR A 204 1.56 5.24 -0.36
CA THR A 204 0.84 5.40 0.89
C THR A 204 0.99 6.81 1.41
N ALA A 205 0.11 7.20 2.29
CA ALA A 205 0.22 8.43 3.07
C ALA A 205 0.37 8.08 4.54
N PHE A 206 1.20 8.82 5.26
CA PHE A 206 1.40 8.65 6.69
C PHE A 206 1.31 9.99 7.43
N ASP A 207 0.92 9.91 8.69
CA ASP A 207 0.88 11.03 9.62
C ASP A 207 2.10 11.02 10.56
N LYS A 208 2.27 12.09 11.30
CA LYS A 208 3.33 12.18 12.34
C LYS A 208 2.87 11.67 13.69
N GLY A 209 1.61 11.26 13.82
CA GLY A 209 1.01 10.97 15.12
C GLY A 209 0.83 12.23 15.99
N ASP A 210 0.51 12.03 17.25
CA ASP A 210 0.42 13.11 18.23
C ASP A 210 1.03 12.66 19.56
N LEU A 211 2.21 13.18 19.88
CA LEU A 211 2.93 12.89 21.11
C LEU A 211 2.15 13.27 22.38
N ASN A 212 1.28 14.30 22.28
CA ASN A 212 0.48 14.74 23.44
C ASN A 212 -0.65 13.76 23.76
N SER A 213 -1.16 13.09 22.75
CA SER A 213 -2.21 12.06 22.88
C SER A 213 -1.63 10.64 22.92
N GLY A 214 -0.29 10.50 22.84
CA GLY A 214 0.38 9.20 22.77
C GLY A 214 0.06 8.40 21.51
N LEU A 215 -0.33 9.08 20.44
CA LEU A 215 -0.63 8.47 19.16
C LEU A 215 0.66 8.31 18.35
N GLU A 216 0.94 7.08 17.94
CA GLU A 216 2.02 6.78 17.02
C GLU A 216 1.65 7.20 15.60
N SER A 217 2.66 7.40 14.74
CA SER A 217 2.46 7.60 13.31
C SER A 217 1.74 6.41 12.69
N LEU A 218 0.72 6.68 11.92
CA LEU A 218 -0.04 5.68 11.18
C LEU A 218 0.15 5.87 9.69
N GLU A 219 0.18 4.77 8.97
CA GLU A 219 0.35 4.73 7.52
C GLU A 219 -0.82 4.00 6.86
N SER A 220 -1.31 4.55 5.74
CA SER A 220 -2.33 3.89 4.94
C SER A 220 -1.80 2.60 4.30
N SER A 221 -2.70 1.66 4.00
CA SER A 221 -2.28 0.34 3.50
C SER A 221 -1.76 0.40 2.07
N ALA A 222 -0.52 -0.02 1.85
CA ALA A 222 0.04 -0.18 0.50
C ALA A 222 -0.76 -1.19 -0.33
N LEU A 223 -1.27 -2.26 0.30
CA LEU A 223 -2.06 -3.29 -0.41
C LEU A 223 -3.40 -2.78 -0.95
N ALA A 224 -3.93 -1.72 -0.37
CA ALA A 224 -5.18 -1.13 -0.83
C ALA A 224 -5.00 -0.20 -2.05
N ASN A 225 -3.75 0.12 -2.40
CA ASN A 225 -3.39 1.07 -3.45
C ASN A 225 -2.39 0.46 -4.46
N VAL A 226 -2.16 -0.83 -4.40
CA VAL A 226 -1.19 -1.49 -5.26
C VAL A 226 -1.69 -1.61 -6.70
N THR A 227 -0.88 -1.16 -7.64
CA THR A 227 -1.11 -1.31 -9.08
C THR A 227 0.02 -2.14 -9.69
N ARG A 228 -0.34 -3.08 -10.53
CA ARG A 228 0.60 -3.90 -11.30
C ARG A 228 0.82 -3.29 -12.67
N VAL A 229 2.06 -3.26 -13.11
CA VAL A 229 2.46 -2.65 -14.37
C VAL A 229 3.49 -3.52 -15.06
N PHE A 230 3.49 -3.47 -16.38
CA PHE A 230 4.48 -4.14 -17.23
C PHE A 230 5.33 -3.06 -17.93
N PRO A 231 6.55 -2.77 -17.45
CA PRO A 231 7.47 -1.95 -18.21
C PRO A 231 7.69 -2.52 -19.61
N GLY A 232 7.69 -1.67 -20.59
CA GLY A 232 7.80 -2.09 -21.97
C GLY A 232 8.33 -0.98 -22.86
N THR A 233 8.71 -1.34 -24.07
CA THR A 233 9.12 -0.38 -25.09
C THR A 233 7.94 0.50 -25.49
N GLU A 234 8.22 1.75 -25.84
CA GLU A 234 7.21 2.59 -26.48
C GLU A 234 6.71 1.93 -27.78
N PRO A 235 5.45 2.21 -28.17
CA PRO A 235 4.95 1.71 -29.45
C PRO A 235 5.88 2.12 -30.58
N ALA A 236 6.26 1.16 -31.41
CA ALA A 236 7.11 1.41 -32.56
C ALA A 236 6.40 2.26 -33.63
N ASN A 237 7.16 3.04 -34.37
CA ASN A 237 6.65 3.75 -35.52
C ASN A 237 6.36 2.76 -36.66
N GLU A 238 5.51 3.13 -37.61
CA GLU A 238 5.13 2.28 -38.76
C GLU A 238 6.33 1.82 -39.63
N GLU A 239 7.47 2.51 -39.55
CA GLU A 239 8.70 2.18 -40.25
C GLU A 239 9.53 1.10 -39.58
N ASP A 240 9.32 0.87 -38.27
CA ASP A 240 10.03 -0.13 -37.50
C ASP A 240 9.50 -1.53 -37.80
N ARG A 241 10.43 -2.50 -37.91
CA ARG A 241 10.05 -3.89 -38.15
C ARG A 241 9.81 -4.62 -36.85
N PRO A 242 8.59 -5.18 -36.64
CA PRO A 242 8.36 -6.09 -35.53
C PRO A 242 9.29 -7.32 -35.63
N TYR A 243 9.75 -7.80 -34.48
CA TYR A 243 10.51 -9.04 -34.40
C TYR A 243 10.17 -9.80 -33.11
N ALA A 244 10.44 -11.11 -33.14
CA ALA A 244 10.27 -11.96 -31.99
C ALA A 244 11.62 -12.46 -31.50
N TYR A 245 11.80 -12.57 -30.17
CA TYR A 245 12.99 -13.16 -29.58
C TYR A 245 12.65 -14.00 -28.34
N PRO A 246 13.45 -15.03 -28.01
CA PRO A 246 14.54 -15.57 -28.81
C PRO A 246 14.06 -16.19 -30.12
N ASN A 247 14.77 -15.98 -31.20
CA ASN A 247 14.45 -16.56 -32.50
C ASN A 247 15.74 -17.03 -33.20
N PRO A 248 16.00 -18.34 -33.32
CA PRO A 248 15.14 -19.44 -32.86
C PRO A 248 15.17 -19.63 -31.33
N TYR A 249 14.09 -20.22 -30.79
CA TYR A 249 13.98 -20.57 -29.38
C TYR A 249 14.47 -22.01 -29.16
N TYR A 250 15.53 -22.14 -28.36
CA TYR A 250 16.21 -23.44 -28.11
C TYR A 250 15.80 -24.09 -26.77
N LEU A 251 14.58 -23.89 -26.30
CA LEU A 251 14.00 -24.43 -25.06
C LEU A 251 14.53 -23.79 -23.75
N THR A 252 15.56 -22.96 -23.81
CA THR A 252 16.05 -22.19 -22.67
C THR A 252 16.62 -20.86 -23.14
N ALA A 253 16.35 -19.79 -22.40
CA ALA A 253 16.99 -18.50 -22.57
C ALA A 253 17.65 -18.09 -21.26
N GLY A 254 18.80 -17.40 -21.34
CA GLY A 254 19.61 -17.09 -20.15
C GLY A 254 18.95 -16.09 -19.17
N TRP A 255 17.83 -15.48 -19.54
CA TRP A 255 17.05 -14.56 -18.73
C TRP A 255 15.75 -15.19 -18.19
N GLU A 256 15.45 -16.44 -18.53
CA GLU A 256 14.31 -17.15 -18.00
C GLU A 256 14.57 -17.57 -16.56
N GLY A 257 13.65 -17.20 -15.65
CA GLY A 257 13.72 -17.58 -14.26
C GLY A 257 13.58 -19.10 -14.08
N GLN A 258 14.09 -19.61 -12.97
CA GLN A 258 13.82 -20.98 -12.55
C GLN A 258 12.45 -21.03 -11.86
N SER A 259 11.39 -21.15 -12.63
CA SER A 259 10.06 -21.45 -12.09
C SER A 259 9.99 -22.95 -11.74
N ASN A 260 9.27 -23.29 -10.67
CA ASN A 260 8.90 -24.67 -10.35
C ASN A 260 8.00 -25.30 -11.42
N PHE A 261 7.44 -24.50 -12.31
CA PHE A 261 6.66 -24.87 -13.48
C PHE A 261 7.44 -24.50 -14.74
N GLN A 262 8.32 -25.40 -15.20
CA GLN A 262 9.20 -25.17 -16.36
C GLN A 262 8.47 -24.76 -17.65
N GLU A 263 7.18 -25.06 -17.76
CA GLU A 263 6.38 -24.71 -18.94
C GLU A 263 5.95 -23.22 -18.92
N GLU A 264 5.79 -22.63 -17.75
CA GLU A 264 5.33 -21.25 -17.59
C GLU A 264 6.46 -20.21 -17.61
N SER A 265 7.71 -20.64 -17.43
CA SER A 265 8.89 -19.77 -17.51
C SER A 265 9.38 -19.49 -18.92
N ARG A 266 8.85 -20.21 -19.91
CA ARG A 266 9.26 -20.09 -21.31
C ARG A 266 8.47 -19.00 -22.02
N LYS A 267 9.20 -18.02 -22.57
CA LYS A 267 8.60 -16.85 -23.18
C LYS A 267 9.19 -16.56 -24.55
N ILE A 268 8.31 -16.16 -25.47
CA ILE A 268 8.69 -15.48 -26.69
C ILE A 268 8.21 -14.05 -26.57
N ILE A 269 9.11 -13.10 -26.73
CA ILE A 269 8.81 -11.68 -26.64
C ILE A 269 8.69 -11.13 -28.04
N PHE A 270 7.59 -10.43 -28.32
CA PHE A 270 7.40 -9.67 -29.52
C PHE A 270 7.80 -8.21 -29.25
N ALA A 271 8.69 -7.67 -30.05
CA ALA A 271 9.22 -6.32 -29.89
C ALA A 271 8.97 -5.48 -31.14
N ASN A 272 9.07 -4.16 -31.00
CA ASN A 272 8.77 -3.16 -32.02
C ASN A 272 7.33 -3.31 -32.58
N LEU A 273 6.38 -3.52 -31.67
CA LEU A 273 4.98 -3.58 -32.05
C LEU A 273 4.40 -2.16 -32.15
N PRO A 274 3.59 -1.87 -33.18
CA PRO A 274 2.80 -0.64 -33.19
C PRO A 274 1.76 -0.66 -32.05
N ALA A 275 1.23 0.51 -31.71
CA ALA A 275 0.26 0.66 -30.63
C ALA A 275 -0.96 -0.26 -30.77
N HIS A 276 -1.38 -0.53 -31.97
CA HIS A 276 -2.48 -1.45 -32.28
C HIS A 276 -2.04 -2.40 -33.37
N CYS A 277 -2.00 -3.70 -33.10
CA CYS A 277 -1.74 -4.72 -34.12
C CYS A 277 -2.37 -6.06 -33.75
N GLU A 278 -2.58 -6.89 -34.74
CA GLU A 278 -2.96 -8.29 -34.60
C GLU A 278 -1.72 -9.17 -34.81
N ILE A 279 -1.49 -10.07 -33.88
CA ILE A 279 -0.39 -11.05 -33.94
C ILE A 279 -1.01 -12.41 -34.23
N THR A 280 -0.66 -13.00 -35.38
CA THR A 280 -1.10 -14.33 -35.78
C THR A 280 0.08 -15.30 -35.74
N ILE A 281 -0.07 -16.38 -35.00
CA ILE A 281 0.92 -17.46 -34.90
C ILE A 281 0.46 -18.62 -35.77
N THR A 282 1.34 -19.07 -36.65
CA THR A 282 1.06 -20.18 -37.55
C THR A 282 2.16 -21.24 -37.50
N THR A 283 1.82 -22.47 -37.90
CA THR A 283 2.83 -23.49 -38.19
C THR A 283 3.62 -23.09 -39.43
N ALA A 284 4.76 -23.78 -39.69
CA ALA A 284 5.49 -23.60 -40.95
C ALA A 284 4.67 -24.01 -42.22
N ALA A 285 3.64 -24.80 -42.04
CA ALA A 285 2.71 -25.17 -43.11
C ALA A 285 1.57 -24.15 -43.34
N GLY A 286 1.47 -23.13 -42.46
CA GLY A 286 0.46 -22.07 -42.51
C GLY A 286 -0.80 -22.36 -41.71
N ASP A 287 -0.83 -23.44 -40.91
CA ASP A 287 -1.98 -23.72 -40.05
C ASP A 287 -1.99 -22.75 -38.87
N LEU A 288 -3.14 -22.18 -38.58
CA LEU A 288 -3.32 -21.25 -37.45
C LEU A 288 -3.13 -21.97 -36.12
N ILE A 289 -2.27 -21.44 -35.30
CA ILE A 289 -2.06 -21.86 -33.88
C ILE A 289 -2.82 -20.95 -32.96
N ASP A 290 -2.60 -19.62 -33.08
CA ASP A 290 -3.23 -18.63 -32.22
C ASP A 290 -3.27 -17.25 -32.89
N THR A 291 -4.19 -16.40 -32.40
CA THR A 291 -4.31 -15.00 -32.84
C THR A 291 -4.70 -14.14 -31.65
N PHE A 292 -3.98 -13.05 -31.44
CA PHE A 292 -4.30 -12.10 -30.37
C PHE A 292 -4.03 -10.65 -30.80
N GLU A 293 -4.83 -9.75 -30.27
CA GLU A 293 -4.70 -8.32 -30.51
C GLU A 293 -3.76 -7.71 -29.48
N HIS A 294 -2.83 -6.86 -29.93
CA HIS A 294 -2.05 -5.98 -29.10
C HIS A 294 -2.66 -4.59 -29.14
N THR A 295 -3.05 -4.08 -27.97
CA THR A 295 -3.52 -2.71 -27.78
C THR A 295 -2.72 -2.08 -26.65
N PRO A 296 -2.40 -0.76 -26.73
CA PRO A 296 -1.75 -0.10 -25.61
C PRO A 296 -2.67 -0.22 -24.39
N VAL A 297 -2.15 -0.79 -23.33
CA VAL A 297 -2.90 -0.91 -22.07
C VAL A 297 -2.85 0.44 -21.41
N SER A 298 -3.92 1.22 -21.54
CA SER A 298 -4.16 2.35 -20.64
C SER A 298 -4.76 1.78 -19.36
N TYR A 299 -3.99 1.76 -18.32
CA TYR A 299 -4.44 1.41 -16.96
C TYR A 299 -5.00 2.64 -16.25
#